data_0b409c1c7a978c2155cd362345960c9f
#
_entry.id   0b409c1c7a978c2155cd362345960c9f
#
_cell.length_a   1.000
_cell.length_b   1.000
_cell.length_c   1.000
_cell.angle_alpha   90.00
_cell.angle_beta   90.00
_cell.angle_gamma   90.00
#
_symmetry.space_group_name_H-M   'P 1'
#
loop_
_entity.id
_entity.type
_entity.pdbx_description
1 polymer ?
#
loop_
_entity_poly.entity_id
_entity_poly.type
_entity_poly.pdbx_seq_one_letter_code
_entity_poly.pdbx_strand_id
1 'polypeptide(L)'
;MTIKVSIIDDHPLATNGISNMLKEYPEINIVGIHNNAESLLEQLSQDEPDILLLDIILRGASGKDLVPIIKNKFPKVKIIALTSLDAPTMVSGMMRRGCKGYLLKDTDQQTLYDAIISVAEGNEFIEPSLKEKMVQNLFNFSNNTNSEKNIPEITLREKEILQLIADELTTQEIADKLFISFRTVENHRYSLMQKLVVKNTVGLVKVAIRLGLVK
;
A
#
# COMPACT_ATOMS: atom_id res chain seq x y z
N MET A 1 -9.64 -26.06 11.32
CA MET A 1 -9.72 -24.77 12.06
C MET A 1 -10.06 -23.73 11.02
N THR A 2 -11.11 -22.95 11.20
CA THR A 2 -11.54 -21.95 10.21
C THR A 2 -10.85 -20.64 10.52
N ILE A 3 -10.22 -20.01 9.52
CA ILE A 3 -9.54 -18.72 9.64
C ILE A 3 -10.53 -17.61 9.38
N LYS A 4 -10.75 -16.74 10.36
CA LYS A 4 -11.60 -15.55 10.23
C LYS A 4 -10.84 -14.44 9.51
N VAL A 5 -11.37 -13.97 8.38
CA VAL A 5 -10.77 -12.90 7.57
C VAL A 5 -11.71 -11.70 7.51
N SER A 6 -11.20 -10.50 7.79
CA SER A 6 -11.88 -9.24 7.47
C SER A 6 -11.13 -8.50 6.38
N ILE A 7 -11.86 -7.73 5.58
CA ILE A 7 -11.34 -6.96 4.44
C ILE A 7 -11.70 -5.49 4.64
N ILE A 8 -10.74 -4.61 4.45
CA ILE A 8 -11.01 -3.17 4.34
C ILE A 8 -10.43 -2.62 3.04
N ASP A 9 -11.30 -2.11 2.19
CA ASP A 9 -10.98 -1.47 0.91
C ASP A 9 -12.17 -0.59 0.49
N ASP A 10 -11.92 0.63 0.08
CA ASP A 10 -12.96 1.56 -0.37
C ASP A 10 -13.40 1.35 -1.84
N HIS A 11 -12.86 0.30 -2.51
CA HIS A 11 -13.22 -0.10 -3.87
C HIS A 11 -14.08 -1.38 -3.86
N PRO A 12 -15.39 -1.30 -4.16
CA PRO A 12 -16.28 -2.46 -4.15
C PRO A 12 -15.85 -3.57 -5.12
N LEU A 13 -15.26 -3.24 -6.26
CA LEU A 13 -14.76 -4.25 -7.21
C LEU A 13 -13.60 -5.07 -6.62
N ALA A 14 -12.71 -4.44 -5.85
CA ALA A 14 -11.60 -5.13 -5.20
C ALA A 14 -12.12 -6.07 -4.10
N THR A 15 -13.01 -5.60 -3.22
CA THR A 15 -13.59 -6.43 -2.15
C THR A 15 -14.39 -7.60 -2.71
N ASN A 16 -15.17 -7.39 -3.78
CA ASN A 16 -15.90 -8.47 -4.45
C ASN A 16 -14.97 -9.49 -5.11
N GLY A 17 -13.89 -9.01 -5.76
CA GLY A 17 -12.87 -9.86 -6.37
C GLY A 17 -12.19 -10.76 -5.33
N ILE A 18 -11.68 -10.15 -4.25
CA ILE A 18 -11.05 -10.87 -3.13
C ILE A 18 -12.03 -11.89 -2.51
N SER A 19 -13.27 -11.47 -2.25
CA SER A 19 -14.29 -12.35 -1.67
C SER A 19 -14.58 -13.55 -2.56
N ASN A 20 -14.64 -13.35 -3.89
CA ASN A 20 -14.87 -14.45 -4.83
C ASN A 20 -13.67 -15.41 -4.88
N MET A 21 -12.43 -14.90 -4.87
CA MET A 21 -11.22 -15.73 -4.81
C MET A 21 -11.21 -16.61 -3.55
N LEU A 22 -11.66 -16.09 -2.41
CA LEU A 22 -11.60 -16.81 -1.14
C LEU A 22 -12.76 -17.79 -0.91
N LYS A 23 -13.87 -17.70 -1.66
CA LYS A 23 -15.02 -18.61 -1.52
C LYS A 23 -14.72 -20.07 -1.80
N GLU A 24 -13.69 -20.37 -2.59
CA GLU A 24 -13.31 -21.74 -2.94
C GLU A 24 -12.58 -22.47 -1.81
N TYR A 25 -12.18 -21.75 -0.75
CA TYR A 25 -11.43 -22.29 0.37
C TYR A 25 -12.31 -22.39 1.62
N PRO A 26 -12.86 -23.59 1.94
CA PRO A 26 -13.82 -23.76 3.03
C PRO A 26 -13.21 -23.49 4.45
N GLU A 27 -11.91 -23.49 4.56
CA GLU A 27 -11.19 -23.13 5.79
C GLU A 27 -11.07 -21.62 6.02
N ILE A 28 -11.43 -20.78 5.02
CA ILE A 28 -11.44 -19.32 5.14
C ILE A 28 -12.87 -18.82 5.29
N ASN A 29 -13.13 -18.06 6.33
CA ASN A 29 -14.43 -17.44 6.60
C ASN A 29 -14.29 -15.91 6.62
N ILE A 30 -14.92 -15.22 5.66
CA ILE A 30 -14.98 -13.76 5.64
C ILE A 30 -16.03 -13.30 6.64
N VAL A 31 -15.59 -12.68 7.73
CA VAL A 31 -16.44 -12.20 8.84
C VAL A 31 -16.77 -10.71 8.74
N GLY A 32 -16.09 -9.96 7.88
CA GLY A 32 -16.38 -8.53 7.68
C GLY A 32 -15.80 -7.98 6.39
N ILE A 33 -16.55 -7.03 5.78
CA ILE A 33 -16.08 -6.24 4.63
C ILE A 33 -16.39 -4.77 4.94
N HIS A 34 -15.36 -3.93 4.94
CA HIS A 34 -15.43 -2.54 5.34
C HIS A 34 -14.92 -1.63 4.24
N ASN A 35 -15.53 -0.46 4.11
CA ASN A 35 -15.12 0.57 3.16
C ASN A 35 -14.51 1.82 3.84
N ASN A 36 -14.46 1.82 5.17
CA ASN A 36 -13.86 2.89 5.97
C ASN A 36 -13.32 2.38 7.31
N ALA A 37 -12.49 3.20 7.94
CA ALA A 37 -11.81 2.84 9.20
C ALA A 37 -12.77 2.72 10.38
N GLU A 38 -13.86 3.50 10.42
CA GLU A 38 -14.81 3.55 11.53
C GLU A 38 -15.55 2.22 11.64
N SER A 39 -16.14 1.74 10.55
CA SER A 39 -16.85 0.45 10.52
C SER A 39 -15.93 -0.73 10.81
N LEU A 40 -14.66 -0.68 10.38
CA LEU A 40 -13.68 -1.69 10.75
C LEU A 40 -13.43 -1.71 12.25
N LEU A 41 -13.11 -0.56 12.86
CA LEU A 41 -12.77 -0.49 14.28
C LEU A 41 -13.96 -0.88 15.18
N GLU A 42 -15.19 -0.61 14.74
CA GLU A 42 -16.41 -1.06 15.42
C GLU A 42 -16.52 -2.59 15.40
N GLN A 43 -16.33 -3.23 14.24
CA GLN A 43 -16.33 -4.70 14.15
C GLN A 43 -15.22 -5.33 15.00
N LEU A 44 -13.99 -4.82 14.92
CA LEU A 44 -12.86 -5.35 15.68
C LEU A 44 -13.11 -5.35 17.19
N SER A 45 -13.92 -4.40 17.67
CA SER A 45 -14.30 -4.32 19.10
C SER A 45 -15.34 -5.38 19.50
N GLN A 46 -16.05 -5.97 18.55
CA GLN A 46 -17.09 -6.97 18.78
C GLN A 46 -16.58 -8.39 18.51
N ASP A 47 -15.91 -8.59 17.39
CA ASP A 47 -15.36 -9.89 16.95
C ASP A 47 -14.05 -9.68 16.20
N GLU A 48 -12.94 -10.08 16.82
CA GLU A 48 -11.62 -9.96 16.21
C GLU A 48 -11.42 -11.05 15.15
N PRO A 49 -11.08 -10.69 13.87
CA PRO A 49 -10.65 -11.65 12.88
C PRO A 49 -9.22 -12.15 13.19
N ASP A 50 -8.86 -13.31 12.65
CA ASP A 50 -7.47 -13.79 12.68
C ASP A 50 -6.60 -12.98 11.75
N ILE A 51 -7.14 -12.65 10.57
CA ILE A 51 -6.46 -11.93 9.49
C ILE A 51 -7.28 -10.71 9.07
N LEU A 52 -6.60 -9.58 8.91
CA LEU A 52 -7.14 -8.38 8.27
C LEU A 52 -6.41 -8.13 6.96
N LEU A 53 -7.14 -8.18 5.83
CA LEU A 53 -6.68 -7.68 4.53
C LEU A 53 -6.92 -6.18 4.48
N LEU A 54 -5.86 -5.40 4.44
CA LEU A 54 -5.90 -3.93 4.58
C LEU A 54 -5.40 -3.25 3.31
N ASP A 55 -6.27 -2.48 2.64
CA ASP A 55 -5.78 -1.52 1.65
C ASP A 55 -5.01 -0.37 2.33
N ILE A 56 -3.86 -0.04 1.77
CA ILE A 56 -3.02 1.06 2.27
C ILE A 56 -3.61 2.43 1.90
N ILE A 57 -4.30 2.52 0.76
CA ILE A 57 -4.88 3.76 0.24
C ILE A 57 -6.39 3.71 0.44
N LEU A 58 -6.88 4.34 1.51
CA LEU A 58 -8.29 4.49 1.82
C LEU A 58 -8.71 5.96 1.74
N ARG A 59 -9.94 6.23 1.34
CA ARG A 59 -10.50 7.60 1.39
C ARG A 59 -10.66 8.04 2.84
N GLY A 60 -10.12 9.22 3.15
CA GLY A 60 -10.26 9.83 4.49
C GLY A 60 -9.38 9.22 5.59
N ALA A 61 -8.69 8.10 5.33
CA ALA A 61 -7.74 7.51 6.27
C ALA A 61 -6.58 6.86 5.50
N SER A 62 -5.40 6.79 6.11
CA SER A 62 -4.28 6.04 5.55
C SER A 62 -4.19 4.68 6.23
N GLY A 63 -4.13 3.60 5.46
CA GLY A 63 -3.85 2.28 6.00
C GLY A 63 -2.55 2.22 6.81
N LYS A 64 -1.57 3.08 6.48
CA LYS A 64 -0.32 3.21 7.24
C LYS A 64 -0.54 3.67 8.68
N ASP A 65 -1.53 4.54 8.89
CA ASP A 65 -1.84 5.08 10.22
C ASP A 65 -2.76 4.15 11.00
N LEU A 66 -3.57 3.34 10.29
CA LEU A 66 -4.42 2.33 10.90
C LEU A 66 -3.64 1.16 11.51
N VAL A 67 -2.55 0.72 10.85
CA VAL A 67 -1.77 -0.43 11.32
C VAL A 67 -1.30 -0.27 12.78
N PRO A 68 -0.64 0.82 13.20
CA PRO A 68 -0.22 0.96 14.59
C PRO A 68 -1.41 1.05 15.56
N ILE A 69 -2.53 1.65 15.15
CA ILE A 69 -3.75 1.74 15.97
C ILE A 69 -4.30 0.33 16.22
N ILE A 70 -4.44 -0.48 15.16
CA ILE A 70 -4.96 -1.84 15.24
C ILE A 70 -4.01 -2.72 16.05
N LYS A 71 -2.70 -2.65 15.81
CA LYS A 71 -1.72 -3.45 16.55
C LYS A 71 -1.68 -3.13 18.04
N ASN A 72 -1.94 -1.88 18.42
CA ASN A 72 -1.99 -1.48 19.82
C ASN A 72 -3.28 -1.95 20.52
N LYS A 73 -4.44 -1.82 19.84
CA LYS A 73 -5.75 -2.14 20.43
C LYS A 73 -6.11 -3.63 20.29
N PHE A 74 -5.72 -4.26 19.18
CA PHE A 74 -6.08 -5.64 18.78
C PHE A 74 -4.81 -6.43 18.41
N PRO A 75 -3.92 -6.72 19.35
CA PRO A 75 -2.58 -7.29 19.08
C PRO A 75 -2.62 -8.68 18.45
N LYS A 76 -3.71 -9.42 18.59
CA LYS A 76 -3.89 -10.76 18.00
C LYS A 76 -4.19 -10.70 16.51
N VAL A 77 -4.80 -9.62 16.02
CA VAL A 77 -5.13 -9.45 14.60
C VAL A 77 -3.86 -9.36 13.78
N LYS A 78 -3.70 -10.27 12.83
CA LYS A 78 -2.58 -10.27 11.90
C LYS A 78 -2.97 -9.50 10.64
N ILE A 79 -2.13 -8.57 10.20
CA ILE A 79 -2.46 -7.65 9.10
C ILE A 79 -1.67 -8.03 7.87
N ILE A 80 -2.37 -8.23 6.75
CA ILE A 80 -1.80 -8.34 5.41
C ILE A 80 -2.17 -7.06 4.65
N ALA A 81 -1.18 -6.28 4.26
CA ALA A 81 -1.39 -5.14 3.38
C ALA A 81 -1.69 -5.64 1.97
N LEU A 82 -2.79 -5.19 1.37
CA LEU A 82 -3.20 -5.51 0.02
C LEU A 82 -3.41 -4.22 -0.76
N THR A 83 -2.54 -3.91 -1.73
CA THR A 83 -2.45 -2.58 -2.32
C THR A 83 -1.96 -2.60 -3.77
N SER A 84 -2.14 -1.50 -4.49
CA SER A 84 -1.53 -1.32 -5.82
C SER A 84 -0.11 -0.72 -5.78
N LEU A 85 0.48 -0.56 -4.59
CA LEU A 85 1.79 0.04 -4.41
C LEU A 85 2.88 -1.04 -4.37
N ASP A 86 3.75 -1.08 -5.36
CA ASP A 86 4.80 -2.10 -5.52
C ASP A 86 6.22 -1.63 -5.11
N ALA A 87 6.32 -0.46 -4.48
CA ALA A 87 7.61 0.09 -4.12
C ALA A 87 8.24 -0.61 -2.90
N PRO A 88 9.50 -1.06 -2.98
CA PRO A 88 10.19 -1.77 -1.90
C PRO A 88 10.23 -1.05 -0.55
N THR A 89 10.29 0.28 -0.58
CA THR A 89 10.26 1.11 0.64
C THR A 89 8.90 1.09 1.32
N MET A 90 7.80 0.92 0.55
CA MET A 90 6.47 0.74 1.10
C MET A 90 6.35 -0.61 1.80
N VAL A 91 6.79 -1.68 1.14
CA VAL A 91 6.83 -3.03 1.74
C VAL A 91 7.55 -2.97 3.08
N SER A 92 8.81 -2.50 3.09
CA SER A 92 9.61 -2.38 4.30
C SER A 92 8.97 -1.48 5.36
N GLY A 93 8.30 -0.39 4.94
CA GLY A 93 7.61 0.53 5.82
C GLY A 93 6.40 -0.09 6.51
N MET A 94 5.60 -0.89 5.79
CA MET A 94 4.42 -1.56 6.33
C MET A 94 4.79 -2.72 7.24
N MET A 95 5.79 -3.54 6.86
CA MET A 95 6.30 -4.61 7.72
C MET A 95 6.82 -4.07 9.05
N ARG A 96 7.61 -2.97 9.05
CA ARG A 96 8.07 -2.31 10.29
C ARG A 96 6.94 -1.75 11.15
N ARG A 97 5.79 -1.38 10.58
CA ARG A 97 4.61 -0.93 11.34
C ARG A 97 3.84 -2.08 11.98
N GLY A 98 4.15 -3.33 11.62
CA GLY A 98 3.56 -4.52 12.21
C GLY A 98 2.65 -5.32 11.29
N CYS A 99 2.62 -5.03 9.98
CA CYS A 99 2.04 -5.96 9.01
C CYS A 99 2.83 -7.26 9.02
N LYS A 100 2.13 -8.37 8.82
CA LYS A 100 2.69 -9.71 8.68
C LYS A 100 2.68 -10.20 7.25
N GLY A 101 1.94 -9.52 6.38
CA GLY A 101 1.93 -9.80 4.95
C GLY A 101 1.87 -8.54 4.11
N TYR A 102 2.34 -8.67 2.85
CA TYR A 102 2.23 -7.62 1.84
C TYR A 102 1.99 -8.25 0.47
N LEU A 103 0.86 -7.89 -0.15
CA LEU A 103 0.40 -8.37 -1.44
C LEU A 103 0.03 -7.21 -2.36
N LEU A 104 0.10 -7.43 -3.66
CA LEU A 104 -0.46 -6.54 -4.66
C LEU A 104 -1.93 -6.89 -4.92
N LYS A 105 -2.74 -5.91 -5.35
CA LYS A 105 -4.18 -6.11 -5.66
C LYS A 105 -4.43 -6.89 -6.95
N ASP A 106 -3.41 -7.10 -7.77
CA ASP A 106 -3.42 -7.93 -8.96
C ASP A 106 -2.85 -9.33 -8.72
N THR A 107 -2.63 -9.69 -7.44
CA THR A 107 -2.21 -11.03 -7.05
C THR A 107 -3.22 -12.09 -7.49
N ASP A 108 -2.75 -13.28 -7.81
CA ASP A 108 -3.60 -14.42 -8.14
C ASP A 108 -4.23 -15.06 -6.88
N GLN A 109 -5.24 -15.89 -7.10
CA GLN A 109 -6.01 -16.57 -6.05
C GLN A 109 -5.14 -17.45 -5.17
N GLN A 110 -4.20 -18.21 -5.75
CA GLN A 110 -3.33 -19.12 -5.00
C GLN A 110 -2.35 -18.35 -4.11
N THR A 111 -1.75 -17.29 -4.64
CA THR A 111 -0.83 -16.43 -3.88
C THR A 111 -1.54 -15.74 -2.70
N LEU A 112 -2.80 -15.29 -2.89
CA LEU A 112 -3.62 -14.73 -1.83
C LEU A 112 -3.91 -15.76 -0.74
N TYR A 113 -4.29 -16.97 -1.12
CA TYR A 113 -4.53 -18.08 -0.20
C TYR A 113 -3.25 -18.42 0.60
N ASP A 114 -2.13 -18.64 -0.08
CA ASP A 114 -0.85 -18.98 0.56
C ASP A 114 -0.41 -17.91 1.57
N ALA A 115 -0.65 -16.63 1.25
CA ALA A 115 -0.36 -15.54 2.15
C ALA A 115 -1.22 -15.60 3.43
N ILE A 116 -2.52 -15.87 3.29
CA ILE A 116 -3.43 -15.99 4.44
C ILE A 116 -3.02 -17.14 5.33
N ILE A 117 -2.75 -18.33 4.76
CA ILE A 117 -2.32 -19.50 5.51
C ILE A 117 -0.99 -19.24 6.22
N SER A 118 0.02 -18.78 5.50
CA SER A 118 1.35 -18.50 6.04
C SER A 118 1.29 -17.50 7.22
N VAL A 119 0.51 -16.43 7.05
CA VAL A 119 0.33 -15.43 8.11
C VAL A 119 -0.50 -15.98 9.27
N ALA A 120 -1.51 -16.81 9.01
CA ALA A 120 -2.28 -17.48 10.06
C ALA A 120 -1.41 -18.40 10.93
N GLU A 121 -0.42 -19.05 10.35
CA GLU A 121 0.58 -19.86 11.06
C GLU A 121 1.63 -19.03 11.83
N GLY A 122 1.65 -17.71 11.62
CA GLY A 122 2.56 -16.79 12.32
C GLY A 122 3.80 -16.37 11.53
N ASN A 123 3.94 -16.83 10.29
CA ASN A 123 5.03 -16.46 9.40
C ASN A 123 4.79 -15.08 8.77
N GLU A 124 5.83 -14.50 8.17
CA GLU A 124 5.71 -13.30 7.35
C GLU A 124 5.63 -13.69 5.88
N PHE A 125 4.76 -13.00 5.13
CA PHE A 125 4.57 -13.24 3.70
C PHE A 125 4.74 -11.93 2.92
N ILE A 126 5.64 -11.94 1.94
CA ILE A 126 5.77 -10.87 0.95
C ILE A 126 5.61 -11.53 -0.41
N GLU A 127 4.78 -10.95 -1.26
CA GLU A 127 4.58 -11.46 -2.62
C GLU A 127 5.90 -11.70 -3.36
N PRO A 128 6.07 -12.84 -4.04
CA PRO A 128 7.34 -13.23 -4.67
C PRO A 128 7.91 -12.15 -5.59
N SER A 129 7.08 -11.53 -6.44
CA SER A 129 7.47 -10.46 -7.35
C SER A 129 8.09 -9.24 -6.64
N LEU A 130 7.57 -8.93 -5.44
CA LEU A 130 8.10 -7.84 -4.62
C LEU A 130 9.41 -8.21 -3.92
N LYS A 131 9.57 -9.47 -3.51
CA LYS A 131 10.86 -9.95 -2.95
C LYS A 131 11.98 -9.80 -3.96
N GLU A 132 11.75 -10.18 -5.22
CA GLU A 132 12.73 -10.02 -6.29
C GLU A 132 13.10 -8.54 -6.51
N LYS A 133 12.10 -7.63 -6.57
CA LYS A 133 12.33 -6.19 -6.68
C LYS A 133 13.14 -5.64 -5.49
N MET A 134 12.86 -6.12 -4.28
CA MET A 134 13.61 -5.72 -3.07
C MET A 134 15.07 -6.14 -3.15
N VAL A 135 15.35 -7.37 -3.58
CA VAL A 135 16.71 -7.89 -3.76
C VAL A 135 17.46 -7.11 -4.84
N GLN A 136 16.84 -6.87 -5.99
CA GLN A 136 17.44 -6.07 -7.07
C GLN A 136 17.80 -4.66 -6.62
N ASN A 137 16.92 -4.01 -5.83
CA ASN A 137 17.22 -2.69 -5.27
C ASN A 137 18.43 -2.71 -4.32
N LEU A 138 18.60 -3.74 -3.49
CA LEU A 138 19.78 -3.86 -2.63
C LEU A 138 21.07 -3.94 -3.45
N PHE A 139 21.08 -4.71 -4.53
CA PHE A 139 22.24 -4.80 -5.43
C PHE A 139 22.53 -3.49 -6.17
N ASN A 140 21.49 -2.78 -6.59
CA ASN A 140 21.63 -1.48 -7.25
C ASN A 140 22.18 -0.40 -6.30
N PHE A 141 21.81 -0.43 -5.01
CA PHE A 141 22.39 0.45 -4.01
C PHE A 141 23.89 0.18 -3.78
N SER A 142 24.33 -1.09 -3.83
CA SER A 142 25.74 -1.46 -3.64
C SER A 142 26.63 -1.05 -4.83
N ASN A 143 26.06 -0.95 -6.03
CA ASN A 143 26.80 -0.56 -7.24
C ASN A 143 26.83 0.96 -7.48
N ASN A 144 26.03 1.76 -6.78
CA ASN A 144 25.88 3.19 -7.00
C ASN A 144 26.73 4.08 -6.06
N THR A 145 27.75 3.54 -5.40
CA THR A 145 28.70 4.37 -4.62
C THR A 145 29.65 5.22 -5.47
N ASN A 146 29.61 5.07 -6.81
CA ASN A 146 30.42 5.85 -7.73
C ASN A 146 29.64 6.20 -9.00
N SER A 147 28.69 7.14 -8.94
CA SER A 147 28.20 7.78 -10.14
C SER A 147 27.52 9.12 -9.82
N GLU A 148 28.04 10.15 -10.44
CA GLU A 148 27.49 11.51 -10.51
C GLU A 148 25.99 11.50 -10.89
N LYS A 149 25.22 12.32 -10.14
CA LYS A 149 23.92 12.92 -10.50
C LYS A 149 23.06 12.18 -11.56
N ASN A 150 22.61 10.97 -11.29
CA ASN A 150 21.50 10.44 -12.06
C ASN A 150 20.19 11.00 -11.46
N ILE A 151 19.64 12.04 -12.12
CA ILE A 151 18.26 12.47 -11.90
C ILE A 151 17.40 11.25 -12.28
N PRO A 152 16.59 10.70 -11.35
CA PRO A 152 15.77 9.54 -11.69
C PRO A 152 14.83 9.88 -12.84
N GLU A 153 14.61 8.93 -13.72
CA GLU A 153 13.75 9.12 -14.88
C GLU A 153 12.30 9.36 -14.43
N ILE A 154 11.85 10.61 -14.54
CA ILE A 154 10.49 11.04 -14.20
C ILE A 154 9.68 11.03 -15.49
N THR A 155 8.59 10.23 -15.49
CA THR A 155 7.68 10.16 -16.64
C THR A 155 6.99 11.50 -16.90
N LEU A 156 6.50 11.73 -18.12
CA LEU A 156 5.74 12.94 -18.47
C LEU A 156 4.54 13.13 -17.51
N ARG A 157 3.84 12.07 -17.17
CA ARG A 157 2.69 12.12 -16.26
C ARG A 157 3.09 12.46 -14.82
N GLU A 158 4.19 11.92 -14.35
CA GLU A 158 4.73 12.27 -13.03
C GLU A 158 5.19 13.73 -12.98
N LYS A 159 5.78 14.24 -14.06
CA LYS A 159 6.20 15.65 -14.14
C LYS A 159 5.01 16.61 -14.11
N GLU A 160 3.93 16.26 -14.82
CA GLU A 160 2.68 17.02 -14.81
C GLU A 160 2.08 17.09 -13.39
N ILE A 161 1.97 15.94 -12.73
CA ILE A 161 1.47 15.87 -11.36
C ILE A 161 2.39 16.61 -10.38
N LEU A 162 3.70 16.49 -10.54
CA LEU A 162 4.70 17.18 -9.71
C LEU A 162 4.57 18.70 -9.81
N GLN A 163 4.31 19.24 -11.01
CA GLN A 163 4.04 20.67 -11.20
C GLN A 163 2.77 21.10 -10.47
N LEU A 164 1.68 20.35 -10.60
CA LEU A 164 0.43 20.67 -9.91
C LEU A 164 0.55 20.59 -8.37
N ILE A 165 1.40 19.70 -7.87
CA ILE A 165 1.74 19.66 -6.43
C ILE A 165 2.55 20.92 -6.04
N ALA A 166 3.46 21.37 -6.88
CA ALA A 166 4.23 22.60 -6.65
C ALA A 166 3.33 23.86 -6.71
N ASP A 167 2.27 23.80 -7.53
CA ASP A 167 1.21 24.83 -7.61
C ASP A 167 0.20 24.73 -6.45
N GLU A 168 0.51 23.95 -5.40
CA GLU A 168 -0.26 23.80 -4.15
C GLU A 168 -1.63 23.12 -4.31
N LEU A 169 -1.93 22.45 -5.43
CA LEU A 169 -3.19 21.74 -5.61
C LEU A 169 -3.24 20.49 -4.67
N THR A 170 -4.43 20.27 -4.11
CA THR A 170 -4.73 19.05 -3.36
C THR A 170 -4.81 17.82 -4.28
N THR A 171 -4.72 16.63 -3.72
CA THR A 171 -4.86 15.38 -4.47
C THR A 171 -6.18 15.29 -5.22
N GLN A 172 -7.28 15.80 -4.63
CA GLN A 172 -8.59 15.81 -5.26
C GLN A 172 -8.63 16.78 -6.45
N GLU A 173 -8.14 18.01 -6.29
CA GLU A 173 -8.08 19.00 -7.37
C GLU A 173 -7.21 18.52 -8.54
N ILE A 174 -6.10 17.84 -8.27
CA ILE A 174 -5.26 17.22 -9.28
C ILE A 174 -6.03 16.11 -10.01
N ALA A 175 -6.74 15.25 -9.28
CA ALA A 175 -7.55 14.18 -9.84
C ALA A 175 -8.62 14.73 -10.80
N ASP A 176 -9.36 15.75 -10.36
CA ASP A 176 -10.39 16.42 -11.14
C ASP A 176 -9.81 17.10 -12.40
N LYS A 177 -8.70 17.83 -12.23
CA LYS A 177 -8.04 18.56 -13.32
C LYS A 177 -7.47 17.64 -14.39
N LEU A 178 -6.98 16.47 -14.00
CA LEU A 178 -6.33 15.52 -14.91
C LEU A 178 -7.27 14.39 -15.37
N PHE A 179 -8.56 14.41 -14.93
CA PHE A 179 -9.57 13.40 -15.24
C PHE A 179 -9.13 11.97 -14.88
N ILE A 180 -8.50 11.82 -13.70
CA ILE A 180 -8.04 10.52 -13.16
C ILE A 180 -8.56 10.35 -11.73
N SER A 181 -8.49 9.11 -11.22
CA SER A 181 -8.94 8.85 -9.85
C SER A 181 -8.00 9.49 -8.82
N PHE A 182 -8.56 9.87 -7.65
CA PHE A 182 -7.79 10.27 -6.46
C PHE A 182 -6.64 9.27 -6.17
N ARG A 183 -6.95 7.98 -6.25
CA ARG A 183 -5.99 6.90 -6.04
C ARG A 183 -4.84 6.94 -7.04
N THR A 184 -5.13 7.22 -8.31
CA THR A 184 -4.11 7.33 -9.37
C THR A 184 -3.14 8.47 -9.05
N VAL A 185 -3.64 9.60 -8.56
CA VAL A 185 -2.78 10.73 -8.14
C VAL A 185 -1.92 10.33 -6.94
N GLU A 186 -2.50 9.69 -5.93
CA GLU A 186 -1.73 9.21 -4.76
C GLU A 186 -0.64 8.22 -5.15
N ASN A 187 -0.89 7.33 -6.10
CA ASN A 187 0.12 6.41 -6.62
C ASN A 187 1.28 7.18 -7.27
N HIS A 188 1.00 8.18 -8.11
CA HIS A 188 2.03 9.02 -8.73
C HIS A 188 2.79 9.86 -7.69
N ARG A 189 2.11 10.46 -6.72
CA ARG A 189 2.76 11.20 -5.62
C ARG A 189 3.72 10.31 -4.85
N TYR A 190 3.28 9.10 -4.57
CA TYR A 190 4.11 8.12 -3.88
C TYR A 190 5.33 7.73 -4.71
N SER A 191 5.15 7.40 -6.00
CA SER A 191 6.24 7.09 -6.93
C SER A 191 7.27 8.23 -7.00
N LEU A 192 6.81 9.48 -7.11
CA LEU A 192 7.66 10.67 -7.10
C LEU A 192 8.47 10.81 -5.80
N MET A 193 7.84 10.61 -4.64
CA MET A 193 8.55 10.65 -3.36
C MET A 193 9.63 9.58 -3.26
N GLN A 194 9.40 8.39 -3.82
CA GLN A 194 10.39 7.33 -3.88
C GLN A 194 11.55 7.68 -4.83
N LYS A 195 11.23 8.09 -6.06
CA LYS A 195 12.22 8.46 -7.08
C LYS A 195 13.13 9.61 -6.60
N LEU A 196 12.57 10.60 -5.90
CA LEU A 196 13.31 11.76 -5.39
C LEU A 196 13.84 11.56 -3.96
N VAL A 197 13.64 10.38 -3.36
CA VAL A 197 14.14 9.98 -2.03
C VAL A 197 13.73 10.98 -0.94
N VAL A 198 12.45 11.36 -0.90
CA VAL A 198 11.90 12.31 0.06
C VAL A 198 10.79 11.69 0.91
N LYS A 199 10.57 12.22 2.13
CA LYS A 199 9.63 11.64 3.10
C LYS A 199 8.24 12.25 3.08
N ASN A 200 8.08 13.43 2.49
CA ASN A 200 6.81 14.17 2.48
C ASN A 200 6.73 15.13 1.28
N THR A 201 5.55 15.71 1.07
CA THR A 201 5.26 16.65 -0.02
C THR A 201 6.16 17.90 0.00
N VAL A 202 6.44 18.44 1.18
CA VAL A 202 7.33 19.62 1.30
C VAL A 202 8.74 19.28 0.82
N GLY A 203 9.25 18.11 1.20
CA GLY A 203 10.52 17.58 0.71
C GLY A 203 10.50 17.36 -0.80
N LEU A 204 9.38 16.85 -1.33
CA LEU A 204 9.19 16.60 -2.75
C LEU A 204 9.32 17.90 -3.56
N VAL A 205 8.58 18.93 -3.19
CA VAL A 205 8.62 20.25 -3.87
C VAL A 205 10.00 20.88 -3.77
N LYS A 206 10.62 20.88 -2.59
CA LYS A 206 12.00 21.42 -2.40
C LYS A 206 13.04 20.75 -3.30
N VAL A 207 12.98 19.42 -3.41
CA VAL A 207 13.92 18.68 -4.26
C VAL A 207 13.61 18.92 -5.73
N ALA A 208 12.33 18.97 -6.10
CA ALA A 208 11.92 19.23 -7.48
C ALA A 208 12.38 20.59 -7.99
N ILE A 209 12.24 21.66 -7.19
CA ILE A 209 12.76 23.00 -7.50
C ILE A 209 14.29 22.98 -7.63
N ARG A 210 15.00 22.36 -6.67
CA ARG A 210 16.47 22.26 -6.70
C ARG A 210 17.01 21.53 -7.94
N LEU A 211 16.27 20.56 -8.45
CA LEU A 211 16.61 19.79 -9.67
C LEU A 211 16.10 20.44 -10.95
N GLY A 212 15.37 21.56 -10.87
CA GLY A 212 14.79 22.24 -12.05
C GLY A 212 13.65 21.45 -12.71
N LEU A 213 13.00 20.57 -12.00
CA LEU A 213 11.89 19.73 -12.50
C LEU A 213 10.56 20.49 -12.54
N VAL A 214 10.40 21.50 -11.69
CA VAL A 214 9.25 22.42 -11.60
C VAL A 214 9.75 23.85 -11.42
N LYS A 215 8.87 24.81 -11.75
CA LYS A 215 9.16 26.26 -11.63
C LYS A 215 8.64 26.81 -10.30
#